data_3eb0a591415d5bfe37e71070bd9d5d87
#
_entry.id   3eb0a591415d5bfe37e71070bd9d5d87
#
_cell.length_a   1.000
_cell.length_b   1.000
_cell.length_c   1.000
_cell.angle_alpha   90.00
_cell.angle_beta   90.00
_cell.angle_gamma   90.00
#
_symmetry.space_group_name_H-M   'P 1'
#
loop_
_entity.id
_entity.type
_entity.pdbx_description
1 polymer ?
#
loop_
_entity_poly.entity_id
_entity_poly.type
_entity_poly.pdbx_seq_one_letter_code
_entity_poly.pdbx_strand_id
1 'polypeptide(L)'
;SSSLGLIFIIIPILVAVLILRKTNFLVALVVGDLLGIILLLILGYSDVASIFAADGLLASGTLSLMDVLVFMALIFVVLALTEEVGVLDSFQTFMVRHAKTPRMAETVSGVFTCIFCAIIGSGMSTIAFISPIVRNIMKPFHIARTRAANYIAGFASGISWMVPHGVNTLTALAVAMGTGVVGDDFTMLNFI
;
A
#
# COMPACT_ATOMS: atom_id res chain seq x y z
N SER A 1 -2.62 33.37 -3.03
CA SER A 1 -2.53 32.21 -3.92
C SER A 1 -3.03 30.87 -3.35
N SER A 2 -3.36 30.80 -2.06
CA SER A 2 -3.79 29.53 -1.42
C SER A 2 -5.21 29.07 -1.78
N SER A 3 -6.06 29.95 -2.28
CA SER A 3 -7.44 29.59 -2.67
C SER A 3 -7.52 28.77 -3.97
N LEU A 4 -6.57 28.93 -4.87
CA LEU A 4 -6.51 28.14 -6.12
C LEU A 4 -6.11 26.69 -5.87
N GLY A 5 -5.28 26.42 -4.86
CA GLY A 5 -4.92 25.05 -4.45
C GLY A 5 -6.10 24.23 -3.94
N LEU A 6 -7.13 24.87 -3.40
CA LEU A 6 -8.35 24.20 -2.93
C LEU A 6 -9.16 23.57 -4.07
N ILE A 7 -8.99 24.04 -5.30
CA ILE A 7 -9.67 23.48 -6.48
C ILE A 7 -9.21 22.03 -6.72
N PHE A 8 -7.96 21.69 -6.40
CA PHE A 8 -7.44 20.34 -6.56
C PHE A 8 -8.08 19.32 -5.61
N ILE A 9 -8.75 19.76 -4.53
CA ILE A 9 -9.52 18.89 -3.63
C ILE A 9 -10.71 18.23 -4.36
N ILE A 10 -11.19 18.85 -5.45
CA ILE A 10 -12.28 18.31 -6.26
C ILE A 10 -11.88 16.95 -6.87
N ILE A 11 -10.61 16.75 -7.21
CA ILE A 11 -10.13 15.52 -7.86
C ILE A 11 -10.33 14.29 -6.97
N PRO A 12 -9.79 14.23 -5.72
CA PRO A 12 -10.00 13.08 -4.86
C PRO A 12 -11.48 12.86 -4.50
N ILE A 13 -12.27 13.92 -4.38
CA ILE A 13 -13.71 13.81 -4.14
C ILE A 13 -14.40 13.16 -5.34
N LEU A 14 -14.08 13.58 -6.55
CA LEU A 14 -14.64 13.02 -7.77
C LEU A 14 -14.24 11.55 -7.94
N VAL A 15 -12.98 11.20 -7.72
CA VAL A 15 -12.50 9.81 -7.75
C VAL A 15 -13.25 8.96 -6.72
N ALA A 16 -13.44 9.45 -5.49
CA ALA A 16 -14.21 8.78 -4.46
C ALA A 16 -15.68 8.56 -4.90
N VAL A 17 -16.32 9.56 -5.47
CA VAL A 17 -17.70 9.45 -5.98
C VAL A 17 -17.80 8.42 -7.12
N LEU A 18 -16.83 8.40 -8.03
CA LEU A 18 -16.79 7.41 -9.12
C LEU A 18 -16.67 5.98 -8.59
N ILE A 19 -15.80 5.78 -7.58
CA ILE A 19 -15.64 4.48 -6.92
C ILE A 19 -16.94 4.06 -6.21
N LEU A 20 -17.60 4.98 -5.50
CA LEU A 20 -18.89 4.71 -4.85
C LEU A 20 -20.00 4.37 -5.86
N ARG A 21 -19.93 4.91 -7.08
CA ARG A 21 -20.82 4.55 -8.19
C ARG A 21 -20.50 3.21 -8.86
N LYS A 22 -19.59 2.40 -8.25
CA LYS A 22 -19.15 1.09 -8.74
C LYS A 22 -18.42 1.15 -10.10
N THR A 23 -17.86 2.28 -10.47
CA THR A 23 -16.95 2.40 -11.61
C THR A 23 -15.67 1.60 -11.31
N ASN A 24 -15.05 1.03 -12.34
CA ASN A 24 -13.78 0.33 -12.18
C ASN A 24 -12.74 1.28 -11.54
N PHE A 25 -12.07 0.81 -10.51
CA PHE A 25 -11.07 1.57 -9.75
C PHE A 25 -10.00 2.21 -10.65
N LEU A 26 -9.47 1.45 -11.62
CA LEU A 26 -8.47 1.96 -12.55
C LEU A 26 -9.02 3.10 -13.43
N VAL A 27 -10.26 2.95 -13.90
CA VAL A 27 -10.91 4.01 -14.70
C VAL A 27 -11.10 5.27 -13.88
N ALA A 28 -11.53 5.14 -12.63
CA ALA A 28 -11.72 6.28 -11.73
C ALA A 28 -10.40 7.03 -11.48
N LEU A 29 -9.28 6.31 -11.31
CA LEU A 29 -7.95 6.91 -11.16
C LEU A 29 -7.51 7.64 -12.44
N VAL A 30 -7.59 6.98 -13.59
CA VAL A 30 -7.20 7.60 -14.87
C VAL A 30 -8.01 8.87 -15.16
N VAL A 31 -9.31 8.86 -14.86
CA VAL A 31 -10.15 10.06 -14.99
C VAL A 31 -9.70 11.16 -14.03
N GLY A 32 -9.34 10.81 -12.79
CA GLY A 32 -8.80 11.75 -11.82
C GLY A 32 -7.48 12.38 -12.27
N ASP A 33 -6.56 11.57 -12.78
CA ASP A 33 -5.26 12.02 -13.28
C ASP A 33 -5.41 12.94 -14.50
N LEU A 34 -6.25 12.57 -15.46
CA LEU A 34 -6.54 13.40 -16.63
C LEU A 34 -7.13 14.75 -16.24
N LEU A 35 -8.09 14.77 -15.31
CA LEU A 35 -8.65 16.03 -14.79
C LEU A 35 -7.60 16.86 -14.05
N GLY A 36 -6.71 16.21 -13.30
CA GLY A 36 -5.59 16.87 -12.65
C GLY A 36 -4.68 17.59 -13.63
N ILE A 37 -4.29 16.90 -14.70
CA ILE A 37 -3.48 17.47 -15.79
C ILE A 37 -4.20 18.65 -16.46
N ILE A 38 -5.48 18.48 -16.79
CA ILE A 38 -6.29 19.54 -17.41
C ILE A 38 -6.37 20.78 -16.50
N LEU A 39 -6.58 20.59 -15.20
CA LEU A 39 -6.62 21.70 -14.24
C LEU A 39 -5.26 22.40 -14.12
N LEU A 40 -4.15 21.67 -14.12
CA LEU A 40 -2.79 22.24 -14.10
C LEU A 40 -2.55 23.14 -15.31
N LEU A 41 -3.00 22.71 -16.49
CA LEU A 41 -2.89 23.45 -17.74
C LEU A 41 -3.77 24.71 -17.74
N ILE A 42 -5.04 24.58 -17.33
CA ILE A 42 -5.99 25.71 -17.32
C ILE A 42 -5.55 26.79 -16.32
N LEU A 43 -5.04 26.38 -15.16
CA LEU A 43 -4.58 27.28 -14.11
C LEU A 43 -3.18 27.89 -14.40
N GLY A 44 -2.51 27.47 -15.48
CA GLY A 44 -1.20 27.97 -15.89
C GLY A 44 -0.06 27.55 -14.95
N TYR A 45 -0.24 26.49 -14.16
CA TYR A 45 0.82 25.97 -13.30
C TYR A 45 1.86 25.13 -14.06
N SER A 46 1.52 24.64 -15.24
CA SER A 46 2.42 23.84 -16.08
C SER A 46 2.05 24.00 -17.54
N ASP A 47 3.07 23.98 -18.42
CA ASP A 47 2.89 23.91 -19.86
C ASP A 47 2.85 22.46 -20.33
N VAL A 48 2.19 22.21 -21.47
CA VAL A 48 2.12 20.86 -22.08
C VAL A 48 3.53 20.30 -22.26
N ALA A 49 4.48 21.12 -22.74
CA ALA A 49 5.86 20.71 -22.92
C ALA A 49 6.52 20.24 -21.61
N SER A 50 6.26 20.91 -20.49
CA SER A 50 6.81 20.55 -19.18
C SER A 50 6.20 19.27 -18.60
N ILE A 51 4.97 18.94 -18.92
CA ILE A 51 4.33 17.70 -18.45
C ILE A 51 4.96 16.49 -19.14
N PHE A 52 5.25 16.58 -20.42
CA PHE A 52 5.81 15.50 -21.26
C PHE A 52 7.34 15.55 -21.38
N ALA A 53 8.01 16.52 -20.77
CA ALA A 53 9.48 16.59 -20.75
C ALA A 53 10.10 15.37 -20.08
N ALA A 54 11.36 15.10 -20.39
CA ALA A 54 12.12 13.99 -19.77
C ALA A 54 12.20 14.11 -18.24
N ASP A 55 12.18 15.36 -17.72
CA ASP A 55 12.14 15.67 -16.28
C ASP A 55 10.74 16.09 -15.82
N GLY A 56 9.73 15.89 -16.68
CA GLY A 56 8.37 16.33 -16.46
C GLY A 56 7.59 15.49 -15.45
N LEU A 57 6.38 15.94 -15.19
CA LEU A 57 5.50 15.35 -14.17
C LEU A 57 5.21 13.87 -14.45
N LEU A 58 5.01 13.47 -15.71
CA LEU A 58 4.77 12.08 -16.09
C LEU A 58 6.04 11.22 -15.97
N ALA A 59 7.18 11.75 -16.39
CA ALA A 59 8.45 11.04 -16.30
C ALA A 59 8.87 10.83 -14.83
N SER A 60 8.81 11.88 -14.01
CA SER A 60 9.12 11.79 -12.58
C SER A 60 8.19 10.85 -11.84
N GLY A 61 6.88 10.88 -12.13
CA GLY A 61 5.90 9.96 -11.58
C GLY A 61 6.20 8.51 -11.97
N THR A 62 6.55 8.24 -13.22
CA THR A 62 6.91 6.91 -13.72
C THR A 62 8.20 6.41 -13.06
N LEU A 63 9.22 7.25 -12.95
CA LEU A 63 10.49 6.90 -12.29
C LEU A 63 10.28 6.57 -10.81
N SER A 64 9.44 7.33 -10.11
CA SER A 64 9.10 7.04 -8.70
C SER A 64 8.40 5.69 -8.53
N LEU A 65 7.61 5.25 -9.53
CA LEU A 65 7.00 3.93 -9.53
C LEU A 65 8.00 2.81 -9.80
N MET A 66 9.07 3.07 -10.54
CA MET A 66 10.09 2.05 -10.86
C MET A 66 10.74 1.49 -9.61
N ASP A 67 11.09 2.33 -8.64
CA ASP A 67 11.67 1.88 -7.36
C ASP A 67 10.72 0.95 -6.62
N VAL A 68 9.43 1.28 -6.60
CA VAL A 68 8.39 0.45 -5.97
C VAL A 68 8.23 -0.88 -6.73
N LEU A 69 8.24 -0.87 -8.07
CA LEU A 69 8.14 -2.08 -8.88
C LEU A 69 9.34 -3.01 -8.69
N VAL A 70 10.55 -2.47 -8.67
CA VAL A 70 11.78 -3.23 -8.40
C VAL A 70 11.73 -3.84 -7.00
N PHE A 71 11.35 -3.05 -6.00
CA PHE A 71 11.18 -3.53 -4.63
C PHE A 71 10.15 -4.66 -4.54
N MET A 72 8.99 -4.51 -5.19
CA MET A 72 7.96 -5.55 -5.25
C MET A 72 8.47 -6.82 -5.94
N ALA A 73 9.19 -6.68 -7.06
CA ALA A 73 9.76 -7.81 -7.76
C ALA A 73 10.76 -8.58 -6.88
N LEU A 74 11.63 -7.88 -6.17
CA LEU A 74 12.58 -8.50 -5.23
C LEU A 74 11.86 -9.22 -4.08
N ILE A 75 10.81 -8.64 -3.53
CA ILE A 75 9.98 -9.31 -2.52
C ILE A 75 9.38 -10.59 -3.08
N PHE A 76 8.83 -10.59 -4.29
CA PHE A 76 8.26 -11.80 -4.89
C PHE A 76 9.32 -12.89 -5.13
N VAL A 77 10.55 -12.50 -5.48
CA VAL A 77 11.67 -13.46 -5.59
C VAL A 77 11.98 -14.08 -4.22
N VAL A 78 12.09 -13.26 -3.16
CA VAL A 78 12.31 -13.78 -1.80
C VAL A 78 11.17 -14.68 -1.35
N LEU A 79 9.93 -14.33 -1.69
CA LEU A 79 8.75 -15.14 -1.42
C LEU A 79 8.83 -16.51 -2.10
N ALA A 80 9.14 -16.53 -3.40
CA ALA A 80 9.28 -17.77 -4.17
C ALA A 80 10.38 -18.67 -3.58
N LEU A 81 11.52 -18.10 -3.22
CA LEU A 81 12.60 -18.85 -2.56
C LEU A 81 12.17 -19.39 -1.18
N THR A 82 11.42 -18.60 -0.41
CA THR A 82 10.91 -19.01 0.91
C THR A 82 9.89 -20.16 0.79
N GLU A 83 9.09 -20.14 -0.28
CA GLU A 83 8.15 -21.22 -0.61
C GLU A 83 8.90 -22.49 -1.02
N GLU A 84 9.91 -22.38 -1.88
CA GLU A 84 10.71 -23.51 -2.36
C GLU A 84 11.48 -24.20 -1.22
N VAL A 85 11.99 -23.45 -0.27
CA VAL A 85 12.68 -23.99 0.93
C VAL A 85 11.70 -24.61 1.94
N GLY A 86 10.38 -24.49 1.75
CA GLY A 86 9.36 -25.08 2.63
C GLY A 86 9.16 -24.32 3.95
N VAL A 87 9.69 -23.13 4.10
CA VAL A 87 9.51 -22.29 5.28
C VAL A 87 8.03 -21.95 5.45
N LEU A 88 7.32 -21.67 4.35
CA LEU A 88 5.90 -21.38 4.37
C LEU A 88 5.06 -22.55 4.87
N ASP A 89 5.39 -23.76 4.46
CA ASP A 89 4.68 -24.98 4.91
C ASP A 89 4.87 -25.21 6.41
N SER A 90 6.05 -24.93 6.92
CA SER A 90 6.35 -24.99 8.34
C SER A 90 5.51 -23.98 9.14
N PHE A 91 5.43 -22.73 8.67
CA PHE A 91 4.57 -21.69 9.27
C PHE A 91 3.09 -22.05 9.16
N GLN A 92 2.64 -22.52 8.00
CA GLN A 92 1.26 -22.93 7.80
C GLN A 92 0.88 -24.08 8.75
N THR A 93 1.73 -25.08 8.88
CA THR A 93 1.54 -26.20 9.79
C THR A 93 1.46 -25.74 11.24
N PHE A 94 2.34 -24.83 11.65
CA PHE A 94 2.32 -24.23 12.98
C PHE A 94 1.01 -23.50 13.25
N MET A 95 0.55 -22.67 12.32
CA MET A 95 -0.68 -21.90 12.44
C MET A 95 -1.92 -22.79 12.50
N VAL A 96 -2.02 -23.79 11.61
CA VAL A 96 -3.13 -24.76 11.60
C VAL A 96 -3.20 -25.55 12.91
N ARG A 97 -2.07 -25.92 13.46
CA ARG A 97 -1.98 -26.65 14.72
C ARG A 97 -2.54 -25.86 15.91
N HIS A 98 -2.43 -24.53 15.87
CA HIS A 98 -2.94 -23.64 16.92
C HIS A 98 -4.35 -23.14 16.64
N ALA A 99 -4.82 -23.18 15.41
CA ALA A 99 -6.16 -22.75 15.00
C ALA A 99 -7.20 -23.85 15.25
N LYS A 100 -7.59 -24.06 16.51
CA LYS A 100 -8.59 -25.10 16.87
C LYS A 100 -10.04 -24.60 16.81
N THR A 101 -10.27 -23.31 16.80
CA THR A 101 -11.59 -22.68 16.74
C THR A 101 -11.61 -21.55 15.73
N PRO A 102 -12.79 -21.14 15.21
CA PRO A 102 -12.87 -20.00 14.28
C PRO A 102 -12.22 -18.72 14.83
N ARG A 103 -12.42 -18.44 16.12
CA ARG A 103 -11.82 -17.27 16.76
C ARG A 103 -10.30 -17.36 16.85
N MET A 104 -9.78 -18.55 17.20
CA MET A 104 -8.34 -18.78 17.21
C MET A 104 -7.73 -18.68 15.82
N ALA A 105 -8.41 -19.18 14.78
CA ALA A 105 -7.97 -19.04 13.40
C ALA A 105 -7.85 -17.56 13.00
N GLU A 106 -8.82 -16.73 13.35
CA GLU A 106 -8.77 -15.27 13.13
C GLU A 106 -7.63 -14.63 13.93
N THR A 107 -7.51 -14.91 15.23
CA THR A 107 -6.47 -14.32 16.08
C THR A 107 -5.07 -14.70 15.62
N VAL A 108 -4.82 -15.98 15.36
CA VAL A 108 -3.53 -16.46 14.86
C VAL A 108 -3.19 -15.82 13.53
N SER A 109 -4.14 -15.75 12.60
CA SER A 109 -3.93 -15.07 11.30
C SER A 109 -3.62 -13.59 11.47
N GLY A 110 -4.30 -12.89 12.39
CA GLY A 110 -4.04 -11.48 12.69
C GLY A 110 -2.64 -11.26 13.27
N VAL A 111 -2.26 -12.05 14.27
CA VAL A 111 -0.92 -11.96 14.90
C VAL A 111 0.19 -12.20 13.86
N PHE A 112 0.03 -13.24 13.03
CA PHE A 112 1.01 -13.50 11.97
C PHE A 112 1.05 -12.39 10.93
N THR A 113 -0.10 -11.83 10.55
CA THR A 113 -0.13 -10.67 9.66
C THR A 113 0.65 -9.49 10.26
N CYS A 114 0.50 -9.23 11.55
CA CYS A 114 1.26 -8.18 12.25
C CYS A 114 2.76 -8.45 12.21
N ILE A 115 3.19 -9.67 12.56
CA ILE A 115 4.61 -10.06 12.59
C ILE A 115 5.22 -9.93 11.20
N PHE A 116 4.58 -10.49 10.16
CA PHE A 116 5.09 -10.40 8.80
C PHE A 116 5.08 -8.97 8.28
N CYS A 117 4.07 -8.18 8.61
CA CYS A 117 4.02 -6.77 8.23
C CYS A 117 5.15 -5.98 8.90
N ALA A 118 5.46 -6.27 10.16
CA ALA A 118 6.57 -5.66 10.87
C ALA A 118 7.93 -6.05 10.26
N ILE A 119 8.08 -7.26 9.74
CA ILE A 119 9.32 -7.72 9.09
C ILE A 119 9.45 -7.13 7.69
N ILE A 120 8.39 -7.22 6.87
CA ILE A 120 8.39 -6.80 5.45
C ILE A 120 8.35 -5.27 5.32
N GLY A 121 7.74 -4.56 6.27
CA GLY A 121 7.59 -3.11 6.24
C GLY A 121 6.59 -2.59 5.19
N SER A 122 5.81 -3.48 4.55
CA SER A 122 4.84 -3.13 3.51
C SER A 122 3.55 -3.91 3.68
N GLY A 123 2.43 -3.20 3.87
CA GLY A 123 1.12 -3.82 4.03
C GLY A 123 0.66 -4.58 2.78
N MET A 124 0.89 -4.04 1.59
CA MET A 124 0.48 -4.69 0.34
C MET A 124 1.25 -5.98 0.09
N SER A 125 2.56 -5.96 0.26
CA SER A 125 3.42 -7.16 0.13
C SER A 125 3.06 -8.22 1.15
N THR A 126 2.77 -7.80 2.39
CA THR A 126 2.32 -8.71 3.46
C THR A 126 0.99 -9.37 3.10
N ILE A 127 0.01 -8.61 2.58
CA ILE A 127 -1.27 -9.17 2.13
C ILE A 127 -1.05 -10.20 1.03
N ALA A 128 -0.24 -9.89 0.03
CA ALA A 128 0.06 -10.81 -1.06
C ALA A 128 0.69 -12.11 -0.55
N PHE A 129 1.62 -12.00 0.39
CA PHE A 129 2.32 -13.14 0.99
C PHE A 129 1.42 -14.01 1.88
N ILE A 130 0.70 -13.41 2.81
CA ILE A 130 0.00 -14.16 3.85
C ILE A 130 -1.38 -14.67 3.40
N SER A 131 -1.96 -14.09 2.34
CA SER A 131 -3.31 -14.43 1.86
C SER A 131 -3.52 -15.92 1.56
N PRO A 132 -2.64 -16.62 0.86
CA PRO A 132 -2.83 -18.05 0.60
C PRO A 132 -2.80 -18.87 1.90
N ILE A 133 -1.93 -18.51 2.85
CA ILE A 133 -1.78 -19.19 4.13
C ILE A 133 -3.06 -19.04 4.96
N VAL A 134 -3.50 -17.78 5.15
CA VAL A 134 -4.70 -17.47 5.93
C VAL A 134 -5.95 -18.09 5.32
N ARG A 135 -6.04 -18.10 3.99
CA ARG A 135 -7.14 -18.78 3.29
C ARG A 135 -7.21 -20.27 3.66
N ASN A 136 -6.08 -20.96 3.68
CA ASN A 136 -6.02 -22.38 4.01
C ASN A 136 -6.39 -22.64 5.47
N ILE A 137 -6.03 -21.75 6.39
CA ILE A 137 -6.36 -21.84 7.82
C ILE A 137 -7.84 -21.56 8.08
N MET A 138 -8.43 -20.59 7.40
CA MET A 138 -9.82 -20.17 7.64
C MET A 138 -10.85 -21.04 6.92
N LYS A 139 -10.45 -21.73 5.84
CA LYS A 139 -11.32 -22.59 5.01
C LYS A 139 -12.03 -23.69 5.83
N PRO A 140 -11.36 -24.45 6.72
CA PRO A 140 -12.01 -25.50 7.51
C PRO A 140 -13.10 -24.97 8.46
N PHE A 141 -13.02 -23.72 8.85
CA PHE A 141 -13.97 -23.06 9.75
C PHE A 141 -15.11 -22.35 9.02
N HIS A 142 -15.22 -22.50 7.71
CA HIS A 142 -16.25 -21.87 6.87
C HIS A 142 -16.29 -20.34 6.98
N ILE A 143 -15.17 -19.70 7.29
CA ILE A 143 -15.05 -18.25 7.37
C ILE A 143 -15.12 -17.68 5.95
N ALA A 144 -16.01 -16.69 5.73
CA ALA A 144 -16.18 -16.07 4.42
C ALA A 144 -14.87 -15.43 3.94
N ARG A 145 -14.58 -15.56 2.64
CA ARG A 145 -13.35 -15.00 2.02
C ARG A 145 -13.23 -13.50 2.20
N THR A 146 -14.34 -12.79 2.10
CA THR A 146 -14.40 -11.33 2.32
C THR A 146 -14.02 -10.95 3.75
N ARG A 147 -14.45 -11.74 4.74
CA ARG A 147 -14.07 -11.53 6.14
C ARG A 147 -12.59 -11.79 6.37
N ALA A 148 -12.04 -12.86 5.79
CA ALA A 148 -10.62 -13.15 5.85
C ALA A 148 -9.78 -12.03 5.22
N ALA A 149 -10.18 -11.56 4.03
CA ALA A 149 -9.50 -10.47 3.34
C ALA A 149 -9.52 -9.15 4.14
N ASN A 150 -10.69 -8.78 4.68
CA ASN A 150 -10.81 -7.57 5.51
C ASN A 150 -9.94 -7.66 6.77
N TYR A 151 -9.88 -8.85 7.37
CA TYR A 151 -9.08 -9.08 8.57
C TYR A 151 -7.59 -8.88 8.30
N ILE A 152 -7.06 -9.51 7.24
CA ILE A 152 -5.66 -9.36 6.83
C ILE A 152 -5.37 -7.92 6.46
N ALA A 153 -6.24 -7.30 5.65
CA ALA A 153 -6.05 -5.92 5.20
C ALA A 153 -6.03 -4.93 6.38
N GLY A 154 -6.93 -5.11 7.37
CA GLY A 154 -6.98 -4.26 8.56
C GLY A 154 -5.69 -4.34 9.39
N PHE A 155 -5.21 -5.54 9.68
CA PHE A 155 -3.98 -5.72 10.45
C PHE A 155 -2.74 -5.27 9.67
N ALA A 156 -2.63 -5.63 8.40
CA ALA A 156 -1.51 -5.21 7.56
C ALA A 156 -1.44 -3.69 7.41
N SER A 157 -2.58 -3.04 7.15
CA SER A 157 -2.63 -1.57 7.03
C SER A 157 -2.32 -0.86 8.35
N GLY A 158 -2.87 -1.36 9.47
CA GLY A 158 -2.60 -0.76 10.79
C GLY A 158 -1.12 -0.80 11.16
N ILE A 159 -0.50 -1.96 11.02
CA ILE A 159 0.91 -2.15 11.40
C ILE A 159 1.86 -1.45 10.42
N SER A 160 1.55 -1.41 9.12
CA SER A 160 2.46 -0.82 8.12
C SER A 160 2.78 0.66 8.35
N TRP A 161 1.93 1.39 9.08
CA TRP A 161 2.18 2.77 9.48
C TRP A 161 2.96 2.91 10.78
N MET A 162 3.02 1.84 11.58
CA MET A 162 3.76 1.83 12.86
C MET A 162 5.21 1.35 12.69
N VAL A 163 5.55 0.82 11.53
CA VAL A 163 6.89 0.28 11.28
C VAL A 163 7.83 1.37 10.79
N PRO A 164 8.94 1.67 11.51
CA PRO A 164 9.85 2.77 11.15
C PRO A 164 10.50 2.61 9.78
N HIS A 165 10.87 1.38 9.41
CA HIS A 165 11.46 1.04 8.11
C HIS A 165 10.40 0.74 7.03
N GLY A 166 9.12 0.95 7.34
CA GLY A 166 8.03 0.69 6.42
C GLY A 166 7.99 1.69 5.25
N VAL A 167 7.56 1.21 4.08
CA VAL A 167 7.45 2.03 2.87
C VAL A 167 6.62 3.29 3.11
N ASN A 168 5.51 3.18 3.85
CA ASN A 168 4.63 4.31 4.15
C ASN A 168 5.34 5.38 5.00
N THR A 169 6.04 4.95 6.05
CA THR A 169 6.77 5.85 6.97
C THR A 169 7.93 6.53 6.24
N LEU A 170 8.69 5.77 5.44
CA LEU A 170 9.78 6.30 4.62
C LEU A 170 9.28 7.32 3.59
N THR A 171 8.18 7.02 2.92
CA THR A 171 7.58 7.94 1.94
C THR A 171 7.09 9.22 2.62
N ALA A 172 6.41 9.11 3.76
CA ALA A 172 5.94 10.26 4.51
C ALA A 172 7.12 11.15 4.97
N LEU A 173 8.20 10.51 5.46
CA LEU A 173 9.42 11.21 5.86
C LEU A 173 10.07 11.91 4.66
N ALA A 174 10.23 11.22 3.53
CA ALA A 174 10.82 11.81 2.32
C ALA A 174 10.04 13.03 1.83
N VAL A 175 8.70 12.98 1.85
CA VAL A 175 7.85 14.11 1.51
C VAL A 175 8.00 15.24 2.51
N ALA A 176 8.01 14.96 3.80
CA ALA A 176 8.16 15.97 4.85
C ALA A 176 9.50 16.71 4.76
N MET A 177 10.60 15.98 4.51
CA MET A 177 11.92 16.56 4.28
C MET A 177 11.99 17.36 2.98
N GLY A 178 11.44 16.80 1.90
CA GLY A 178 11.42 17.47 0.58
C GLY A 178 10.60 18.76 0.54
N THR A 179 9.60 18.90 1.41
CA THR A 179 8.81 20.13 1.53
C THR A 179 9.41 21.15 2.53
N GLY A 180 10.49 20.80 3.23
CA GLY A 180 11.12 21.65 4.23
C GLY A 180 10.27 21.89 5.49
N VAL A 181 9.23 21.09 5.70
CA VAL A 181 8.36 21.17 6.91
C VAL A 181 9.10 20.67 8.14
N VAL A 182 10.03 19.74 7.96
CA VAL A 182 10.87 19.18 9.02
C VAL A 182 12.33 19.43 8.70
N GLY A 183 13.16 19.64 9.72
CA GLY A 183 14.60 19.82 9.57
C GLY A 183 15.32 18.49 9.35
N ASP A 184 16.60 18.57 8.96
CA ASP A 184 17.46 17.40 8.68
C ASP A 184 17.68 16.49 9.92
N ASP A 185 17.42 17.02 11.12
CA ASP A 185 17.49 16.26 12.37
C ASP A 185 16.28 15.35 12.63
N PHE A 186 15.26 15.43 11.78
CA PHE A 186 14.05 14.66 11.95
C PHE A 186 14.26 13.22 11.46
N THR A 187 14.10 12.27 12.36
CA THR A 187 14.34 10.85 12.10
C THR A 187 13.02 10.06 12.04
N MET A 188 13.09 8.85 11.50
CA MET A 188 11.94 7.92 11.45
C MET A 188 11.33 7.67 12.83
N LEU A 189 12.13 7.70 13.90
CA LEU A 189 11.66 7.49 15.27
C LEU A 189 10.82 8.65 15.81
N ASN A 190 10.96 9.83 15.24
CA ASN A 190 10.17 11.00 15.62
C ASN A 190 8.76 10.97 14.96
N PHE A 191 8.55 10.02 14.04
CA PHE A 191 7.29 9.86 13.31
C PHE A 191 6.30 8.92 14.01
N ILE A 192 6.76 8.11 14.95
CA ILE A 192 6.04 7.09 15.69
C ILE A 192 5.82 7.56 17.13
#